data_d2edb3d4becc48fcd697ff1327976b92
#
_entry.id   d2edb3d4becc48fcd697ff1327976b92
#
_cell.length_a   1.000
_cell.length_b   1.000
_cell.length_c   1.000
_cell.angle_alpha   90.00
_cell.angle_beta   90.00
_cell.angle_gamma   90.00
#
_symmetry.space_group_name_H-M   'P 1'
#
loop_
_entity.id
_entity.type
_entity.pdbx_description
1 polymer ?
#
loop_
_entity_poly.entity_id
_entity_poly.type
_entity_poly.pdbx_seq_one_letter_code
_entity_poly.pdbx_strand_id
1 'polypeptide(L)'
;MTRLLPASAFALIASIAYAAAPGSPVAKATAPGPAPLPPVPVPASAAAPVPAPPAVTARSWILMDHFSGRVLAQQRADERSEPASLTKLMTAYVVFAALADGRLKPTDMATISEHAWRAEGSRTFVQVGTRVPVDILLKGMIVQSGNDATIALAEQVGGTEAAFAQMMNEYARRLGLTSTHYVNSDGLPSPEHYTSARDVATLANALIRDFPQYYPLFSVREFMWNNIRQGNRNGLLGKDPSVDGLKTGHTDSAGYCLATSASRNGMRLVSVVLGAPSIKAREEASAALLGYGYTFYETIRLKSANETVLKPHIYKAASEFAAIGVPHDVYTTVARGQTATVKTKAQLSREPLIAPLTAGQNVGELTVADGSGEVLERVPLVALSAVPQGGLWTRAWDSVSLMFH
;
A
#
# COMPACT_ATOMS: atom_id res chain seq x y z
N MET A 1 23.37 21.91 -51.50
CA MET A 1 24.83 21.67 -51.46
C MET A 1 25.03 20.49 -50.57
N THR A 2 24.87 19.29 -51.03
CA THR A 2 25.77 18.37 -51.69
C THR A 2 27.13 18.20 -51.01
N ARG A 3 27.35 17.05 -50.36
CA ARG A 3 28.47 16.12 -50.63
C ARG A 3 28.34 14.80 -49.91
N LEU A 4 28.45 13.76 -50.73
CA LEU A 4 28.46 12.33 -50.50
C LEU A 4 29.89 11.84 -50.05
N LEU A 5 29.87 10.74 -49.26
CA LEU A 5 30.66 9.50 -49.26
C LEU A 5 32.20 9.54 -49.65
N PRO A 6 33.06 8.56 -49.22
CA PRO A 6 32.87 7.15 -49.55
C PRO A 6 33.30 6.09 -48.53
N ALA A 7 32.87 4.85 -48.81
CA ALA A 7 33.27 3.59 -48.23
C ALA A 7 34.65 3.11 -48.73
N SER A 8 35.36 2.34 -47.91
CA SER A 8 36.53 1.55 -48.35
C SER A 8 36.45 0.12 -47.83
N ALA A 9 36.34 -0.79 -48.78
CA ALA A 9 36.47 -2.24 -48.58
C ALA A 9 37.94 -2.63 -48.59
N PHE A 10 38.34 -3.57 -47.71
CA PHE A 10 39.61 -4.28 -47.81
C PHE A 10 39.34 -5.78 -47.90
N ALA A 11 39.78 -6.34 -49.01
CA ALA A 11 39.83 -7.78 -49.29
C ALA A 11 41.06 -8.40 -48.65
N LEU A 12 40.96 -9.58 -48.09
CA LEU A 12 42.08 -10.38 -47.62
C LEU A 12 42.15 -11.69 -48.38
N ILE A 13 43.29 -11.91 -48.93
CA ILE A 13 43.68 -13.02 -49.81
C ILE A 13 44.04 -14.25 -48.93
N ALA A 14 43.51 -15.41 -49.30
CA ALA A 14 43.83 -16.69 -48.70
C ALA A 14 45.10 -17.29 -49.30
N SER A 15 46.03 -17.74 -48.47
CA SER A 15 47.19 -18.58 -48.90
C SER A 15 46.97 -19.99 -48.32
N ILE A 16 46.91 -20.96 -49.25
CA ILE A 16 46.85 -22.41 -48.95
C ILE A 16 48.30 -22.92 -48.84
N ALA A 17 48.63 -23.54 -47.70
CA ALA A 17 49.82 -24.35 -47.56
C ALA A 17 49.38 -25.77 -47.19
N TYR A 18 49.82 -26.70 -48.11
CA TYR A 18 49.62 -28.14 -47.98
C TYR A 18 50.84 -28.71 -47.24
N ALA A 19 50.58 -29.43 -46.13
CA ALA A 19 51.64 -30.22 -45.48
C ALA A 19 51.09 -31.59 -45.06
N ALA A 20 51.90 -32.61 -45.39
CA ALA A 20 51.60 -34.03 -45.32
C ALA A 20 51.38 -34.55 -43.89
N ALA A 21 50.53 -35.55 -43.75
CA ALA A 21 50.29 -36.33 -42.56
C ALA A 21 51.37 -37.36 -42.24
N PRO A 22 51.62 -37.69 -40.99
CA PRO A 22 51.96 -39.01 -40.58
C PRO A 22 51.03 -39.62 -39.52
N GLY A 23 50.71 -40.85 -39.77
CA GLY A 23 50.46 -41.92 -38.80
C GLY A 23 49.46 -41.73 -37.65
N SER A 24 48.29 -42.33 -37.79
CA SER A 24 47.34 -42.47 -36.68
C SER A 24 47.81 -43.52 -35.65
N PRO A 25 47.81 -43.18 -34.34
CA PRO A 25 47.81 -44.20 -33.30
C PRO A 25 46.44 -44.76 -33.04
N VAL A 26 46.35 -46.05 -32.95
CA VAL A 26 45.15 -46.84 -32.58
C VAL A 26 44.62 -46.35 -31.22
N ALA A 27 43.41 -45.80 -31.19
CA ALA A 27 42.72 -45.44 -29.96
C ALA A 27 42.32 -46.67 -29.18
N LYS A 28 42.82 -46.85 -27.97
CA LYS A 28 42.29 -47.79 -26.99
C LYS A 28 40.87 -47.32 -26.59
N ALA A 29 39.88 -48.18 -26.82
CA ALA A 29 38.54 -47.99 -26.34
C ALA A 29 38.52 -47.98 -24.81
N THR A 30 38.27 -46.78 -24.24
CA THR A 30 37.92 -46.64 -22.83
C THR A 30 36.49 -47.05 -22.63
N ALA A 31 36.24 -47.95 -21.67
CA ALA A 31 34.92 -48.36 -21.28
C ALA A 31 34.02 -47.13 -20.86
N PRO A 32 32.73 -47.10 -21.16
CA PRO A 32 31.86 -46.02 -20.75
C PRO A 32 31.84 -45.93 -19.21
N GLY A 33 32.12 -44.75 -18.68
CA GLY A 33 31.99 -44.45 -17.26
C GLY A 33 30.55 -44.63 -16.82
N PRO A 34 30.32 -44.84 -15.50
CA PRO A 34 28.97 -45.02 -14.97
C PRO A 34 28.11 -43.81 -15.31
N ALA A 35 26.86 -44.08 -15.73
CA ALA A 35 25.90 -43.03 -16.03
C ALA A 35 25.69 -42.12 -14.80
N PRO A 36 25.53 -40.79 -15.01
CA PRO A 36 25.23 -39.88 -13.89
C PRO A 36 23.96 -40.35 -13.20
N LEU A 37 24.05 -40.44 -11.87
CA LEU A 37 22.88 -40.75 -11.02
C LEU A 37 21.80 -39.68 -11.24
N PRO A 38 20.50 -40.07 -11.27
CA PRO A 38 19.42 -39.12 -11.36
C PRO A 38 19.52 -38.16 -10.16
N PRO A 39 19.19 -36.86 -10.34
CA PRO A 39 19.22 -35.89 -9.25
C PRO A 39 18.31 -36.39 -8.13
N VAL A 40 18.87 -36.54 -6.94
CA VAL A 40 18.12 -36.87 -5.72
C VAL A 40 17.14 -35.71 -5.51
N PRO A 41 15.83 -35.96 -5.36
CA PRO A 41 14.88 -34.89 -5.03
C PRO A 41 15.34 -34.25 -3.73
N VAL A 42 15.78 -33.00 -3.79
CA VAL A 42 16.02 -32.21 -2.59
C VAL A 42 14.66 -32.03 -1.94
N PRO A 43 14.43 -32.55 -0.72
CA PRO A 43 13.15 -32.33 -0.04
C PRO A 43 12.95 -30.82 0.03
N ALA A 44 11.74 -30.34 -0.35
CA ALA A 44 11.38 -28.95 -0.18
C ALA A 44 11.69 -28.58 1.28
N SER A 45 12.72 -27.77 1.48
CA SER A 45 13.14 -27.36 2.82
C SER A 45 11.92 -26.77 3.50
N ALA A 46 11.49 -27.33 4.63
CA ALA A 46 10.49 -26.71 5.45
C ALA A 46 10.99 -25.29 5.74
N ALA A 47 10.21 -24.29 5.30
CA ALA A 47 10.63 -22.91 5.44
C ALA A 47 10.96 -22.63 6.91
N ALA A 48 12.11 -22.04 7.15
CA ALA A 48 12.53 -21.70 8.51
C ALA A 48 11.46 -20.81 9.15
N PRO A 49 11.10 -21.05 10.42
CA PRO A 49 10.11 -20.21 11.09
C PRO A 49 10.59 -18.76 11.11
N VAL A 50 9.66 -17.82 10.91
CA VAL A 50 9.96 -16.39 10.98
C VAL A 50 10.42 -16.07 12.41
N PRO A 51 11.59 -15.45 12.59
CA PRO A 51 12.08 -15.08 13.93
C PRO A 51 11.14 -14.09 14.62
N ALA A 52 11.26 -13.97 15.94
CA ALA A 52 10.56 -12.94 16.68
C ALA A 52 10.93 -11.52 16.13
N PRO A 53 9.97 -10.57 16.13
CA PRO A 53 10.25 -9.21 15.71
C PRO A 53 11.31 -8.55 16.60
N PRO A 54 12.01 -7.51 16.09
CA PRO A 54 13.03 -6.82 16.85
C PRO A 54 12.43 -6.17 18.11
N ALA A 55 13.17 -6.19 19.20
CA ALA A 55 12.82 -5.40 20.38
C ALA A 55 13.02 -3.92 20.06
N VAL A 56 11.96 -3.13 20.15
CA VAL A 56 12.00 -1.68 19.94
C VAL A 56 11.52 -0.96 21.21
N THR A 57 12.17 0.17 21.51
CA THR A 57 11.85 0.97 22.69
C THR A 57 10.76 1.97 22.34
N ALA A 58 9.50 1.54 22.49
CA ALA A 58 8.31 2.36 22.27
C ALA A 58 7.14 1.84 23.12
N ARG A 59 6.12 2.68 23.38
CA ARG A 59 4.91 2.29 24.11
C ARG A 59 4.09 1.27 23.33
N SER A 60 3.79 1.58 22.09
CA SER A 60 3.09 0.70 21.18
C SER A 60 3.60 0.86 19.76
N TRP A 61 3.45 -0.19 18.93
CA TRP A 61 3.89 -0.15 17.54
C TRP A 61 3.21 -1.25 16.71
N ILE A 62 3.23 -1.06 15.40
CA ILE A 62 2.73 -2.02 14.41
C ILE A 62 3.58 -1.93 13.13
N LEU A 63 3.73 -3.07 12.47
CA LEU A 63 4.25 -3.21 11.12
C LEU A 63 3.19 -3.92 10.27
N MET A 64 2.79 -3.31 9.16
CA MET A 64 1.73 -3.78 8.28
C MET A 64 2.19 -3.73 6.82
N ASP A 65 1.83 -4.74 6.04
CA ASP A 65 1.93 -4.69 4.58
C ASP A 65 0.78 -3.86 4.02
N HIS A 66 1.11 -2.95 3.11
CA HIS A 66 0.13 -2.04 2.53
C HIS A 66 -0.87 -2.75 1.61
N PHE A 67 -0.38 -3.68 0.77
CA PHE A 67 -1.20 -4.27 -0.28
C PHE A 67 -2.16 -5.34 0.25
N SER A 68 -1.68 -6.21 1.13
CA SER A 68 -2.50 -7.28 1.72
C SER A 68 -3.21 -6.85 3.02
N GLY A 69 -2.82 -5.72 3.62
CA GLY A 69 -3.31 -5.31 4.94
C GLY A 69 -2.82 -6.21 6.09
N ARG A 70 -1.96 -7.20 5.81
CA ARG A 70 -1.48 -8.13 6.83
C ARG A 70 -0.61 -7.44 7.86
N VAL A 71 -0.93 -7.67 9.14
CA VAL A 71 -0.07 -7.27 10.26
C VAL A 71 1.06 -8.29 10.37
N LEU A 72 2.30 -7.83 10.18
CA LEU A 72 3.50 -8.68 10.23
C LEU A 72 4.06 -8.81 11.64
N ALA A 73 3.95 -7.74 12.41
CA ALA A 73 4.36 -7.69 13.82
C ALA A 73 3.69 -6.51 14.52
N GLN A 74 3.45 -6.65 15.83
CA GLN A 74 2.83 -5.59 16.62
C GLN A 74 3.12 -5.77 18.11
N GLN A 75 3.01 -4.67 18.84
CA GLN A 75 3.03 -4.65 20.30
C GLN A 75 2.05 -3.60 20.80
N ARG A 76 1.06 -3.99 21.58
CA ARG A 76 0.03 -3.10 22.14
C ARG A 76 -0.59 -2.16 21.09
N ALA A 77 -0.80 -2.68 19.86
CA ALA A 77 -1.20 -1.85 18.71
C ALA A 77 -2.57 -1.21 18.86
N ASP A 78 -3.44 -1.77 19.71
CA ASP A 78 -4.81 -1.29 19.96
C ASP A 78 -4.93 -0.41 21.22
N GLU A 79 -3.81 -0.23 21.95
CA GLU A 79 -3.77 0.65 23.12
C GLU A 79 -3.97 2.11 22.72
N ARG A 80 -4.91 2.80 23.38
CA ARG A 80 -5.14 4.23 23.16
C ARG A 80 -3.93 5.04 23.59
N SER A 81 -3.54 5.96 22.76
CA SER A 81 -2.42 6.88 22.95
C SER A 81 -2.76 8.25 22.38
N GLU A 82 -2.13 9.28 22.88
CA GLU A 82 -2.22 10.60 22.26
C GLU A 82 -1.51 10.57 20.90
N PRO A 83 -2.16 11.03 19.81
CA PRO A 83 -1.58 11.01 18.48
C PRO A 83 -0.50 12.07 18.26
N ALA A 84 -0.48 13.15 19.06
CA ALA A 84 0.28 14.34 18.74
C ALA A 84 0.05 14.76 17.26
N SER A 85 1.06 15.26 16.57
CA SER A 85 0.92 15.65 15.15
C SER A 85 0.71 14.51 14.16
N LEU A 86 0.57 13.25 14.58
CA LEU A 86 0.04 12.20 13.69
C LEU A 86 -1.43 12.45 13.32
N THR A 87 -2.15 13.25 14.12
CA THR A 87 -3.47 13.82 13.81
C THR A 87 -3.54 14.42 12.41
N LYS A 88 -2.45 15.07 11.98
CA LYS A 88 -2.36 15.72 10.67
C LYS A 88 -2.44 14.75 9.48
N LEU A 89 -2.31 13.43 9.72
CA LEU A 89 -2.63 12.42 8.71
C LEU A 89 -4.12 12.42 8.39
N MET A 90 -4.99 12.52 9.41
CA MET A 90 -6.43 12.64 9.19
C MET A 90 -6.80 14.01 8.62
N THR A 91 -6.16 15.08 9.06
CA THR A 91 -6.32 16.40 8.45
C THR A 91 -5.98 16.37 6.96
N ALA A 92 -4.85 15.75 6.59
CA ALA A 92 -4.47 15.54 5.19
C ALA A 92 -5.52 14.71 4.44
N TYR A 93 -6.03 13.63 5.04
CA TYR A 93 -7.05 12.78 4.43
C TYR A 93 -8.32 13.58 4.08
N VAL A 94 -8.84 14.38 5.02
CA VAL A 94 -10.05 15.22 4.80
C VAL A 94 -9.80 16.28 3.73
N VAL A 95 -8.62 16.94 3.76
CA VAL A 95 -8.25 17.96 2.75
C VAL A 95 -8.07 17.32 1.38
N PHE A 96 -7.42 16.16 1.29
CA PHE A 96 -7.25 15.42 0.03
C PHE A 96 -8.59 14.94 -0.54
N ALA A 97 -9.53 14.53 0.31
CA ALA A 97 -10.88 14.20 -0.11
C ALA A 97 -11.58 15.42 -0.73
N ALA A 98 -11.46 16.60 -0.11
CA ALA A 98 -12.02 17.84 -0.66
C ALA A 98 -11.38 18.25 -2.00
N LEU A 99 -10.06 18.00 -2.16
CA LEU A 99 -9.36 18.21 -3.43
C LEU A 99 -9.80 17.21 -4.51
N ALA A 100 -9.94 15.93 -4.16
CA ALA A 100 -10.36 14.88 -5.08
C ALA A 100 -11.80 15.08 -5.58
N ASP A 101 -12.68 15.57 -4.69
CA ASP A 101 -14.09 15.88 -5.02
C ASP A 101 -14.24 17.21 -5.79
N GLY A 102 -13.15 17.98 -6.00
CA GLY A 102 -13.17 19.28 -6.67
C GLY A 102 -13.79 20.42 -5.84
N ARG A 103 -14.13 20.20 -4.57
CA ARG A 103 -14.62 21.23 -3.62
C ARG A 103 -13.53 22.21 -3.19
N LEU A 104 -12.29 21.80 -3.35
CA LEU A 104 -11.10 22.58 -3.05
C LEU A 104 -10.10 22.41 -4.20
N LYS A 105 -9.29 23.45 -4.48
CA LYS A 105 -8.19 23.39 -5.46
C LYS A 105 -6.88 23.75 -4.78
N PRO A 106 -5.74 23.21 -5.23
CA PRO A 106 -4.43 23.55 -4.67
C PRO A 106 -4.10 25.06 -4.75
N THR A 107 -4.66 25.75 -5.75
CA THR A 107 -4.48 27.19 -5.99
C THR A 107 -5.46 28.06 -5.25
N ASP A 108 -6.46 27.51 -4.58
CA ASP A 108 -7.41 28.29 -3.79
C ASP A 108 -6.67 28.99 -2.63
N MET A 109 -7.15 30.18 -2.32
CA MET A 109 -6.50 31.06 -1.34
C MET A 109 -7.23 31.01 -0.01
N ALA A 110 -6.65 30.34 0.98
CA ALA A 110 -7.18 30.32 2.35
C ALA A 110 -6.80 31.62 3.08
N THR A 111 -7.76 32.21 3.78
CA THR A 111 -7.50 33.38 4.65
C THR A 111 -6.98 32.90 5.99
N ILE A 112 -5.88 33.48 6.44
CA ILE A 112 -5.29 33.14 7.74
C ILE A 112 -6.02 33.91 8.85
N SER A 113 -6.78 33.18 9.66
CA SER A 113 -7.48 33.69 10.82
C SER A 113 -6.51 34.03 11.96
N GLU A 114 -6.98 34.80 12.94
CA GLU A 114 -6.23 35.04 14.18
C GLU A 114 -6.06 33.75 14.98
N HIS A 115 -7.02 32.84 14.95
CA HIS A 115 -6.93 31.52 15.58
C HIS A 115 -5.81 30.68 14.97
N ALA A 116 -5.77 30.55 13.66
CA ALA A 116 -4.69 29.86 12.96
C ALA A 116 -3.32 30.51 13.21
N TRP A 117 -3.24 31.86 13.15
CA TRP A 117 -1.99 32.58 13.37
C TRP A 117 -1.46 32.45 14.79
N ARG A 118 -2.33 32.38 15.82
CA ARG A 118 -1.95 32.18 17.23
C ARG A 118 -1.64 30.76 17.61
N ALA A 119 -1.75 29.81 16.67
CA ALA A 119 -1.50 28.39 16.94
C ALA A 119 -0.13 28.18 17.63
N GLU A 120 -0.14 27.44 18.72
CA GLU A 120 1.06 27.09 19.48
C GLU A 120 1.84 25.94 18.81
N GLY A 121 3.07 25.70 19.26
CA GLY A 121 3.90 24.60 18.81
C GLY A 121 4.60 24.87 17.48
N SER A 122 4.59 23.88 16.57
CA SER A 122 5.25 23.99 15.26
C SER A 122 4.51 24.94 14.32
N ARG A 123 5.25 25.78 13.59
CA ARG A 123 4.64 26.81 12.73
C ARG A 123 5.25 26.83 11.34
N THR A 124 4.41 27.14 10.36
CA THR A 124 4.80 27.47 8.97
C THR A 124 5.11 28.96 8.83
N PHE A 125 4.75 29.78 9.84
CA PHE A 125 4.90 31.23 9.89
C PHE A 125 4.04 31.96 8.86
N VAL A 126 2.78 31.51 8.72
CA VAL A 126 1.76 32.26 7.98
C VAL A 126 1.32 33.50 8.77
N GLN A 127 0.95 34.58 8.08
CA GLN A 127 0.63 35.88 8.70
C GLN A 127 -0.88 36.10 8.77
N VAL A 128 -1.38 36.59 9.91
CA VAL A 128 -2.80 36.91 10.12
C VAL A 128 -3.32 37.85 9.04
N GLY A 129 -4.54 37.61 8.57
CA GLY A 129 -5.22 38.42 7.56
C GLY A 129 -4.69 38.25 6.12
N THR A 130 -3.57 37.52 5.94
CA THR A 130 -3.08 37.22 4.57
C THR A 130 -3.85 36.07 3.95
N ARG A 131 -3.73 35.95 2.63
CA ARG A 131 -4.27 34.82 1.86
C ARG A 131 -3.12 33.95 1.37
N VAL A 132 -3.17 32.66 1.68
CA VAL A 132 -2.11 31.69 1.37
C VAL A 132 -2.67 30.56 0.52
N PRO A 133 -2.00 30.14 -0.58
CA PRO A 133 -2.45 29.01 -1.39
C PRO A 133 -2.51 27.71 -0.58
N VAL A 134 -3.53 26.89 -0.87
CA VAL A 134 -3.76 25.60 -0.20
C VAL A 134 -2.55 24.66 -0.34
N ASP A 135 -1.87 24.64 -1.50
CA ASP A 135 -0.67 23.82 -1.71
C ASP A 135 0.50 24.20 -0.79
N ILE A 136 0.64 25.48 -0.47
CA ILE A 136 1.64 25.99 0.48
C ILE A 136 1.28 25.55 1.91
N LEU A 137 0.00 25.70 2.28
CA LEU A 137 -0.47 25.25 3.60
C LEU A 137 -0.30 23.75 3.79
N LEU A 138 -0.59 22.94 2.74
CA LEU A 138 -0.35 21.49 2.76
C LEU A 138 1.14 21.16 2.98
N LYS A 139 2.05 21.84 2.28
CA LYS A 139 3.50 21.67 2.50
C LYS A 139 3.88 22.08 3.91
N GLY A 140 3.36 23.22 4.41
CA GLY A 140 3.58 23.67 5.78
C GLY A 140 3.14 22.65 6.83
N MET A 141 1.95 22.11 6.68
CA MET A 141 1.38 21.08 7.56
C MET A 141 2.17 19.78 7.52
N ILE A 142 2.51 19.29 6.32
CA ILE A 142 3.14 17.97 6.15
C ILE A 142 4.64 18.03 6.50
N VAL A 143 5.39 18.98 5.92
CA VAL A 143 6.85 19.03 6.02
C VAL A 143 7.27 19.56 7.39
N GLN A 144 6.83 20.78 7.74
CA GLN A 144 7.19 21.44 9.00
C GLN A 144 6.32 21.03 10.18
N SER A 145 5.17 20.40 9.90
CA SER A 145 4.16 20.10 10.92
C SER A 145 3.50 21.37 11.50
N GLY A 146 3.37 22.43 10.70
CA GLY A 146 2.88 23.74 11.14
C GLY A 146 1.43 23.69 11.58
N ASN A 147 1.15 24.03 12.85
CA ASN A 147 -0.20 24.07 13.41
C ASN A 147 -1.01 25.23 12.81
N ASP A 148 -0.37 26.37 12.56
CA ASP A 148 -0.95 27.52 11.89
C ASP A 148 -1.49 27.18 10.48
N ALA A 149 -0.71 26.48 9.67
CA ALA A 149 -1.14 26.01 8.35
C ALA A 149 -2.23 24.94 8.46
N THR A 150 -2.17 24.08 9.48
CA THR A 150 -3.14 23.02 9.72
C THR A 150 -4.52 23.57 10.04
N ILE A 151 -4.60 24.52 11.00
CA ILE A 151 -5.85 25.18 11.40
C ILE A 151 -6.42 25.98 10.21
N ALA A 152 -5.57 26.71 9.45
CA ALA A 152 -6.02 27.42 8.26
C ALA A 152 -6.64 26.49 7.20
N LEU A 153 -6.09 25.30 7.00
CA LEU A 153 -6.68 24.27 6.12
C LEU A 153 -8.00 23.74 6.69
N ALA A 154 -8.07 23.49 7.99
CA ALA A 154 -9.27 23.03 8.65
C ALA A 154 -10.42 24.05 8.54
N GLU A 155 -10.12 25.33 8.76
CA GLU A 155 -11.08 26.42 8.59
C GLU A 155 -11.50 26.59 7.12
N GLN A 156 -10.59 26.47 6.17
CA GLN A 156 -10.86 26.57 4.74
C GLN A 156 -11.83 25.48 4.26
N VAL A 157 -11.72 24.24 4.79
CA VAL A 157 -12.55 23.10 4.37
C VAL A 157 -13.82 22.97 5.22
N GLY A 158 -13.72 23.18 6.52
CA GLY A 158 -14.80 22.95 7.48
C GLY A 158 -15.55 24.23 7.89
N GLY A 159 -15.07 25.41 7.47
CA GLY A 159 -15.57 26.71 7.93
C GLY A 159 -15.10 27.06 9.34
N THR A 160 -15.02 26.10 10.24
CA THR A 160 -14.42 26.21 11.59
C THR A 160 -13.60 24.95 11.89
N GLU A 161 -12.61 25.06 12.78
CA GLU A 161 -11.85 23.87 13.22
C GLU A 161 -12.74 22.84 13.92
N ALA A 162 -13.72 23.29 14.72
CA ALA A 162 -14.66 22.38 15.39
C ALA A 162 -15.51 21.56 14.40
N ALA A 163 -16.04 22.20 13.34
CA ALA A 163 -16.75 21.49 12.28
C ALA A 163 -15.83 20.54 11.51
N PHE A 164 -14.58 20.94 11.28
CA PHE A 164 -13.59 20.09 10.65
C PHE A 164 -13.25 18.85 11.51
N ALA A 165 -13.14 19.00 12.84
CA ALA A 165 -12.93 17.86 13.74
C ALA A 165 -14.10 16.85 13.68
N GLN A 166 -15.33 17.32 13.50
CA GLN A 166 -16.47 16.42 13.25
C GLN A 166 -16.32 15.66 11.92
N MET A 167 -15.84 16.32 10.85
CA MET A 167 -15.53 15.66 9.58
C MET A 167 -14.42 14.61 9.75
N MET A 168 -13.37 14.91 10.53
CA MET A 168 -12.31 13.94 10.85
C MET A 168 -12.88 12.69 11.53
N ASN A 169 -13.77 12.84 12.50
CA ASN A 169 -14.41 11.73 13.19
C ASN A 169 -15.34 10.92 12.27
N GLU A 170 -16.04 11.57 11.34
CA GLU A 170 -16.85 10.86 10.35
C GLU A 170 -15.97 10.02 9.41
N TYR A 171 -14.84 10.54 8.94
CA TYR A 171 -13.87 9.74 8.16
C TYR A 171 -13.25 8.63 9.02
N ALA A 172 -12.92 8.88 10.28
CA ALA A 172 -12.41 7.85 11.19
C ALA A 172 -13.42 6.68 11.29
N ARG A 173 -14.70 6.97 11.46
CA ARG A 173 -15.76 5.96 11.49
C ARG A 173 -15.87 5.19 10.16
N ARG A 174 -15.82 5.87 9.01
CA ARG A 174 -15.85 5.24 7.67
C ARG A 174 -14.66 4.33 7.41
N LEU A 175 -13.49 4.70 7.92
CA LEU A 175 -12.26 3.93 7.81
C LEU A 175 -12.15 2.81 8.85
N GLY A 176 -13.12 2.69 9.78
CA GLY A 176 -13.10 1.68 10.83
C GLY A 176 -12.06 1.94 11.93
N LEU A 177 -11.69 3.20 12.19
CA LEU A 177 -10.74 3.56 13.25
C LEU A 177 -11.45 3.55 14.61
N THR A 178 -11.52 2.38 15.23
CA THR A 178 -12.36 2.13 16.41
C THR A 178 -11.77 2.65 17.72
N SER A 179 -10.47 2.96 17.74
CA SER A 179 -9.75 3.48 18.90
C SER A 179 -9.25 4.91 18.66
N THR A 180 -10.00 5.70 17.86
CA THR A 180 -9.59 7.05 17.46
C THR A 180 -10.71 8.04 17.64
N HIS A 181 -10.39 9.21 18.23
CA HIS A 181 -11.28 10.35 18.30
C HIS A 181 -10.48 11.65 18.21
N TYR A 182 -10.97 12.61 17.43
CA TYR A 182 -10.35 13.90 17.17
C TYR A 182 -11.19 15.04 17.73
N VAL A 183 -10.57 15.98 18.43
CA VAL A 183 -11.20 17.23 18.91
C VAL A 183 -10.59 18.49 18.32
N ASN A 184 -9.42 18.36 17.68
CA ASN A 184 -8.74 19.43 16.95
C ASN A 184 -8.06 18.87 15.69
N SER A 185 -7.57 19.76 14.84
CA SER A 185 -6.97 19.40 13.54
C SER A 185 -5.46 19.14 13.61
N ASP A 186 -4.78 19.58 14.65
CA ASP A 186 -3.32 19.65 14.72
C ASP A 186 -2.68 18.65 15.68
N GLY A 187 -3.45 18.10 16.63
CA GLY A 187 -2.99 17.10 17.58
C GLY A 187 -2.42 17.65 18.87
N LEU A 188 -2.77 18.88 19.25
CA LEU A 188 -2.50 19.37 20.58
C LEU A 188 -3.25 18.54 21.63
N PRO A 189 -2.67 18.32 22.82
CA PRO A 189 -3.24 17.42 23.83
C PRO A 189 -4.66 17.80 24.28
N SER A 190 -5.52 16.80 24.40
CA SER A 190 -6.83 16.89 25.02
C SER A 190 -7.22 15.49 25.51
N PRO A 191 -7.92 15.34 26.65
CA PRO A 191 -8.33 14.03 27.16
C PRO A 191 -9.15 13.20 26.18
N GLU A 192 -9.95 13.87 25.33
CA GLU A 192 -10.79 13.23 24.31
C GLU A 192 -10.10 13.07 22.96
N HIS A 193 -8.80 13.42 22.85
CA HIS A 193 -8.02 13.34 21.60
C HIS A 193 -7.05 12.14 21.66
N TYR A 194 -7.46 11.03 21.05
CA TYR A 194 -6.71 9.78 21.13
C TYR A 194 -6.74 8.98 19.83
N THR A 195 -5.80 8.08 19.70
CA THR A 195 -5.69 7.10 18.59
C THR A 195 -5.03 5.81 19.07
N SER A 196 -4.81 4.86 18.18
CA SER A 196 -3.99 3.66 18.38
C SER A 196 -2.98 3.48 17.25
N ALA A 197 -1.94 2.68 17.47
CA ALA A 197 -0.97 2.38 16.42
C ALA A 197 -1.62 1.68 15.21
N ARG A 198 -2.61 0.81 15.44
CA ARG A 198 -3.38 0.15 14.39
C ARG A 198 -4.21 1.14 13.58
N ASP A 199 -4.91 2.04 14.25
CA ASP A 199 -5.76 3.02 13.56
C ASP A 199 -4.91 3.99 12.72
N VAL A 200 -3.74 4.41 13.23
CA VAL A 200 -2.80 5.23 12.44
C VAL A 200 -2.27 4.45 11.23
N ALA A 201 -1.96 3.16 11.36
CA ALA A 201 -1.52 2.34 10.23
C ALA A 201 -2.64 2.15 9.19
N THR A 202 -3.88 1.95 9.63
CA THR A 202 -5.06 1.88 8.77
C THR A 202 -5.27 3.19 8.02
N LEU A 203 -5.17 4.32 8.69
CA LEU A 203 -5.26 5.66 8.08
C LEU A 203 -4.12 5.90 7.08
N ALA A 204 -2.89 5.51 7.42
CA ALA A 204 -1.74 5.61 6.54
C ALA A 204 -1.94 4.79 5.25
N ASN A 205 -2.43 3.56 5.37
CA ASN A 205 -2.79 2.73 4.22
C ASN A 205 -3.89 3.36 3.36
N ALA A 206 -4.91 3.95 3.99
CA ALA A 206 -5.99 4.64 3.29
C ALA A 206 -5.46 5.86 2.53
N LEU A 207 -4.57 6.68 3.12
CA LEU A 207 -3.94 7.82 2.44
C LEU A 207 -3.19 7.42 1.18
N ILE A 208 -2.42 6.33 1.24
CA ILE A 208 -1.63 5.81 0.11
C ILE A 208 -2.57 5.28 -1.00
N ARG A 209 -3.62 4.55 -0.62
CA ARG A 209 -4.57 3.91 -1.53
C ARG A 209 -5.49 4.91 -2.20
N ASP A 210 -6.09 5.82 -1.43
CA ASP A 210 -7.20 6.66 -1.88
C ASP A 210 -6.71 7.96 -2.55
N PHE A 211 -5.50 8.42 -2.20
CA PHE A 211 -4.95 9.69 -2.68
C PHE A 211 -3.53 9.57 -3.24
N PRO A 212 -3.25 8.61 -4.17
CA PRO A 212 -1.91 8.41 -4.72
C PRO A 212 -1.36 9.66 -5.42
N GLN A 213 -2.22 10.54 -5.93
CA GLN A 213 -1.82 11.80 -6.58
C GLN A 213 -1.32 12.86 -5.60
N TYR A 214 -1.75 12.84 -4.33
CA TYR A 214 -1.34 13.79 -3.30
C TYR A 214 -0.31 13.19 -2.33
N TYR A 215 -0.22 11.87 -2.27
CA TYR A 215 0.70 11.15 -1.40
C TYR A 215 2.17 11.60 -1.52
N PRO A 216 2.71 11.97 -2.71
CA PRO A 216 4.08 12.44 -2.86
C PRO A 216 4.45 13.66 -2.02
N LEU A 217 3.47 14.43 -1.52
CA LEU A 217 3.72 15.54 -0.59
C LEU A 217 4.42 15.08 0.69
N PHE A 218 4.21 13.83 1.14
CA PHE A 218 4.86 13.28 2.33
C PHE A 218 6.35 13.00 2.13
N SER A 219 6.83 12.86 0.90
CA SER A 219 8.23 12.67 0.55
C SER A 219 9.01 13.97 0.37
N VAL A 220 8.35 15.12 0.39
CA VAL A 220 9.00 16.44 0.28
C VAL A 220 9.93 16.64 1.46
N ARG A 221 11.23 16.75 1.18
CA ARG A 221 12.26 16.89 2.22
C ARG A 221 12.36 18.29 2.81
N GLU A 222 12.09 19.30 1.99
CA GLU A 222 12.13 20.70 2.39
C GLU A 222 11.31 21.57 1.45
N PHE A 223 10.88 22.71 1.94
CA PHE A 223 10.28 23.75 1.11
C PHE A 223 10.64 25.15 1.68
N MET A 224 10.40 26.17 0.91
CA MET A 224 10.64 27.55 1.32
C MET A 224 9.34 28.34 1.32
N TRP A 225 9.09 29.06 2.41
CA TRP A 225 7.98 29.98 2.54
C TRP A 225 8.43 31.23 3.29
N ASN A 226 8.06 32.43 2.81
CA ASN A 226 8.47 33.71 3.39
C ASN A 226 9.98 33.81 3.67
N ASN A 227 10.81 33.35 2.73
CA ASN A 227 12.28 33.27 2.87
C ASN A 227 12.77 32.38 4.04
N ILE A 228 11.88 31.56 4.61
CA ILE A 228 12.21 30.59 5.64
C ILE A 228 12.27 29.20 5.01
N ARG A 229 13.46 28.58 5.07
CA ARG A 229 13.67 27.19 4.66
C ARG A 229 13.17 26.26 5.77
N GLN A 230 12.28 25.36 5.43
CA GLN A 230 11.63 24.45 6.37
C GLN A 230 11.88 23.00 5.94
N GLY A 231 12.47 22.21 6.83
CA GLY A 231 12.81 20.81 6.58
C GLY A 231 11.78 19.84 7.13
N ASN A 232 11.65 18.69 6.45
CA ASN A 232 10.79 17.61 6.93
C ASN A 232 11.36 17.00 8.22
N ARG A 233 10.49 16.82 9.21
CA ARG A 233 10.87 16.27 10.52
C ARG A 233 11.05 14.75 10.53
N ASN A 234 10.66 14.07 9.45
CA ASN A 234 10.93 12.64 9.25
C ASN A 234 12.36 12.44 8.73
N GLY A 235 13.31 12.22 9.63
CA GLY A 235 14.72 12.04 9.28
C GLY A 235 15.01 10.78 8.47
N LEU A 236 14.09 9.80 8.42
CA LEU A 236 14.26 8.60 7.59
C LEU A 236 14.19 8.90 6.08
N LEU A 237 13.49 9.95 5.65
CA LEU A 237 13.47 10.40 4.25
C LEU A 237 14.85 10.71 3.68
N GLY A 238 15.81 11.11 4.53
CA GLY A 238 17.19 11.38 4.14
C GLY A 238 18.14 10.18 4.28
N LYS A 239 17.74 9.16 5.07
CA LYS A 239 18.59 8.03 5.47
C LYS A 239 18.31 6.76 4.67
N ASP A 240 17.05 6.53 4.28
CA ASP A 240 16.62 5.35 3.55
C ASP A 240 15.86 5.77 2.27
N PRO A 241 16.42 5.50 1.07
CA PRO A 241 15.81 5.91 -0.19
C PRO A 241 14.47 5.21 -0.49
N SER A 242 14.16 4.12 0.20
CA SER A 242 12.87 3.44 0.07
C SER A 242 11.75 4.10 0.86
N VAL A 243 12.08 4.95 1.83
CA VAL A 243 11.10 5.68 2.66
C VAL A 243 10.57 6.88 1.88
N ASP A 244 9.25 6.97 1.74
CA ASP A 244 8.54 8.01 1.00
C ASP A 244 7.46 8.74 1.82
N GLY A 245 7.41 8.48 3.11
CA GLY A 245 6.46 9.12 4.05
C GLY A 245 6.68 8.62 5.48
N LEU A 246 5.85 8.99 6.42
CA LEU A 246 4.67 9.84 6.37
C LEU A 246 4.84 11.06 7.33
N LYS A 247 4.63 10.81 8.64
CA LYS A 247 4.48 11.91 9.60
C LYS A 247 5.09 11.59 10.95
N THR A 248 5.66 12.62 11.57
CA THR A 248 6.16 12.60 12.96
C THR A 248 5.16 13.26 13.89
N GLY A 249 5.16 12.85 15.16
CA GLY A 249 4.43 13.49 16.25
C GLY A 249 5.32 13.62 17.50
N HIS A 250 5.06 14.61 18.32
CA HIS A 250 5.65 14.75 19.66
C HIS A 250 4.82 15.70 20.51
N THR A 251 4.51 15.28 21.72
CA THR A 251 4.18 16.10 22.88
C THR A 251 4.87 15.46 24.08
N ASP A 252 4.95 16.17 25.20
CA ASP A 252 5.60 15.62 26.41
C ASP A 252 4.87 14.35 26.90
N SER A 253 3.54 14.30 26.80
CA SER A 253 2.72 13.14 27.19
C SER A 253 2.71 12.02 26.16
N ALA A 254 2.66 12.35 24.86
CA ALA A 254 2.67 11.36 23.78
C ALA A 254 4.04 10.67 23.61
N GLY A 255 5.14 11.36 23.98
CA GLY A 255 6.49 10.97 23.60
C GLY A 255 6.72 11.17 22.09
N TYR A 256 7.76 10.54 21.55
CA TYR A 256 8.11 10.66 20.13
C TYR A 256 7.40 9.60 19.31
N CYS A 257 6.61 10.05 18.32
CA CYS A 257 5.80 9.20 17.43
C CYS A 257 6.26 9.32 15.99
N LEU A 258 6.11 8.23 15.21
CA LEU A 258 6.42 8.21 13.79
C LEU A 258 5.54 7.18 13.06
N ALA A 259 4.83 7.64 12.04
CA ALA A 259 4.27 6.78 11.02
C ALA A 259 5.17 6.85 9.78
N THR A 260 5.63 5.70 9.30
CA THR A 260 6.57 5.59 8.16
C THR A 260 6.00 4.66 7.10
N SER A 261 6.16 5.02 5.83
CA SER A 261 5.96 4.13 4.69
C SER A 261 7.25 3.99 3.91
N ALA A 262 7.50 2.78 3.44
CA ALA A 262 8.62 2.46 2.57
C ALA A 262 8.20 1.47 1.48
N SER A 263 8.84 1.54 0.30
CA SER A 263 8.55 0.66 -0.83
C SER A 263 9.85 0.05 -1.38
N ARG A 264 9.92 -1.28 -1.45
CA ARG A 264 11.07 -2.03 -2.01
C ARG A 264 10.57 -3.21 -2.84
N ASN A 265 11.05 -3.35 -4.06
CA ASN A 265 10.81 -4.52 -4.91
C ASN A 265 9.32 -4.92 -5.03
N GLY A 266 8.42 -3.94 -5.13
CA GLY A 266 6.98 -4.17 -5.24
C GLY A 266 6.24 -4.45 -3.92
N MET A 267 6.95 -4.56 -2.80
CA MET A 267 6.38 -4.65 -1.45
C MET A 267 6.39 -3.26 -0.80
N ARG A 268 5.27 -2.83 -0.21
CA ARG A 268 5.17 -1.59 0.56
C ARG A 268 4.80 -1.91 2.00
N LEU A 269 5.58 -1.38 2.93
CA LEU A 269 5.35 -1.53 4.36
C LEU A 269 4.99 -0.21 5.00
N VAL A 270 4.10 -0.27 5.98
CA VAL A 270 3.77 0.82 6.88
C VAL A 270 4.17 0.41 8.30
N SER A 271 4.98 1.22 8.95
CA SER A 271 5.29 1.07 10.38
C SER A 271 4.77 2.27 11.17
N VAL A 272 4.17 2.03 12.32
CA VAL A 272 3.76 3.07 13.26
C VAL A 272 4.40 2.79 14.60
N VAL A 273 5.08 3.79 15.15
CA VAL A 273 5.75 3.77 16.45
C VAL A 273 5.20 4.91 17.30
N LEU A 274 4.65 4.61 18.47
CA LEU A 274 4.09 5.58 19.40
C LEU A 274 4.83 5.53 20.73
N GLY A 275 5.13 6.70 21.30
CA GLY A 275 5.70 6.81 22.63
C GLY A 275 7.15 6.35 22.75
N ALA A 276 7.98 6.58 21.74
CA ALA A 276 9.42 6.39 21.84
C ALA A 276 10.06 7.49 22.73
N PRO A 277 11.22 7.23 23.37
CA PRO A 277 11.84 8.17 24.30
C PRO A 277 12.59 9.33 23.61
N SER A 278 12.88 9.23 22.30
CA SER A 278 13.62 10.25 21.57
C SER A 278 13.37 10.21 20.07
N ILE A 279 13.78 11.27 19.34
CA ILE A 279 13.79 11.32 17.87
C ILE A 279 14.58 10.13 17.31
N LYS A 280 15.79 9.89 17.85
CA LYS A 280 16.64 8.78 17.41
C LYS A 280 15.94 7.44 17.63
N ALA A 281 15.34 7.21 18.80
CA ALA A 281 14.68 5.96 19.13
C ALA A 281 13.49 5.66 18.20
N ARG A 282 12.62 6.65 17.87
CA ARG A 282 11.51 6.42 16.94
C ARG A 282 11.97 6.09 15.52
N GLU A 283 13.09 6.69 15.06
CA GLU A 283 13.66 6.42 13.74
C GLU A 283 14.30 5.03 13.69
N GLU A 284 15.09 4.67 14.71
CA GLU A 284 15.71 3.34 14.83
C GLU A 284 14.66 2.24 14.94
N ALA A 285 13.61 2.46 15.73
CA ALA A 285 12.49 1.54 15.85
C ALA A 285 11.78 1.31 14.50
N SER A 286 11.45 2.39 13.79
CA SER A 286 10.81 2.29 12.47
C SER A 286 11.71 1.60 11.45
N ALA A 287 13.00 1.93 11.41
CA ALA A 287 13.96 1.30 10.51
C ALA A 287 14.13 -0.20 10.80
N ALA A 288 14.20 -0.60 12.09
CA ALA A 288 14.29 -2.00 12.49
C ALA A 288 13.05 -2.80 12.10
N LEU A 289 11.84 -2.24 12.30
CA LEU A 289 10.59 -2.87 11.89
C LEU A 289 10.50 -3.04 10.38
N LEU A 290 10.82 -2.00 9.60
CA LEU A 290 10.86 -2.08 8.14
C LEU A 290 11.87 -3.12 7.66
N GLY A 291 13.09 -3.11 8.23
CA GLY A 291 14.13 -4.09 7.95
C GLY A 291 13.67 -5.53 8.22
N TYR A 292 13.00 -5.76 9.35
CA TYR A 292 12.41 -7.05 9.69
C TYR A 292 11.38 -7.50 8.63
N GLY A 293 10.44 -6.63 8.27
CA GLY A 293 9.43 -6.97 7.27
C GLY A 293 10.05 -7.34 5.92
N TYR A 294 10.98 -6.52 5.41
CA TYR A 294 11.64 -6.81 4.13
C TYR A 294 12.58 -8.01 4.16
N THR A 295 13.12 -8.38 5.31
CA THR A 295 14.00 -9.55 5.44
C THR A 295 13.20 -10.84 5.43
N PHE A 296 12.10 -10.89 6.17
CA PHE A 296 11.42 -12.14 6.47
C PHE A 296 10.12 -12.36 5.72
N TYR A 297 9.58 -11.34 5.03
CA TYR A 297 8.33 -11.42 4.31
C TYR A 297 8.46 -11.00 2.86
N GLU A 298 7.52 -11.43 2.06
CA GLU A 298 7.34 -11.02 0.67
C GLU A 298 5.85 -10.93 0.32
N THR A 299 5.50 -9.96 -0.52
CA THR A 299 4.13 -9.73 -0.96
C THR A 299 4.04 -10.08 -2.44
N ILE A 300 3.04 -10.88 -2.79
CA ILE A 300 2.76 -11.27 -4.18
C ILE A 300 1.33 -10.88 -4.57
N ARG A 301 1.17 -10.51 -5.83
CA ARG A 301 -0.14 -10.33 -6.44
C ARG A 301 -0.63 -11.67 -6.97
N LEU A 302 -1.75 -12.16 -6.45
CA LEU A 302 -2.36 -13.43 -6.84
C LEU A 302 -3.30 -13.28 -8.01
N LYS A 303 -4.06 -12.16 -8.06
CA LYS A 303 -5.04 -11.86 -9.08
C LYS A 303 -5.02 -10.38 -9.41
N SER A 304 -5.24 -10.06 -10.68
CA SER A 304 -5.43 -8.68 -11.13
C SER A 304 -6.91 -8.29 -11.03
N ALA A 305 -7.18 -7.01 -10.85
CA ALA A 305 -8.53 -6.46 -10.90
C ALA A 305 -9.25 -6.90 -12.18
N ASN A 306 -10.49 -7.35 -12.05
CA ASN A 306 -11.32 -7.87 -13.13
C ASN A 306 -10.76 -9.11 -13.85
N GLU A 307 -9.79 -9.82 -13.26
CA GLU A 307 -9.33 -11.11 -13.79
C GLU A 307 -10.42 -12.17 -13.59
N THR A 308 -10.73 -12.89 -14.67
CA THR A 308 -11.70 -13.99 -14.60
C THR A 308 -11.10 -15.17 -13.83
N VAL A 309 -11.75 -15.55 -12.73
CA VAL A 309 -11.36 -16.67 -11.87
C VAL A 309 -12.15 -17.93 -12.21
N LEU A 310 -13.45 -17.78 -12.48
CA LEU A 310 -14.37 -18.86 -12.83
C LEU A 310 -15.20 -18.51 -14.07
N LYS A 311 -15.58 -19.51 -14.86
CA LYS A 311 -16.54 -19.42 -15.97
C LYS A 311 -17.63 -20.47 -15.81
N PRO A 312 -18.48 -20.38 -14.77
CA PRO A 312 -19.54 -21.33 -14.56
C PRO A 312 -20.63 -21.23 -15.63
N HIS A 313 -21.30 -22.33 -15.89
CA HIS A 313 -22.57 -22.35 -16.64
C HIS A 313 -23.61 -21.52 -15.86
N ILE A 314 -24.39 -20.74 -16.58
CA ILE A 314 -25.46 -19.92 -15.99
C ILE A 314 -26.81 -20.25 -16.65
N TYR A 315 -27.79 -20.58 -15.84
CA TYR A 315 -29.12 -20.95 -16.30
C TYR A 315 -30.03 -19.74 -16.51
N LYS A 316 -31.01 -19.91 -17.41
CA LYS A 316 -32.02 -18.89 -17.77
C LYS A 316 -31.41 -17.62 -18.31
N ALA A 317 -30.21 -17.66 -18.86
CA ALA A 317 -29.40 -16.54 -19.32
C ALA A 317 -29.38 -16.43 -20.84
N ALA A 318 -29.04 -15.25 -21.33
CA ALA A 318 -28.80 -14.98 -22.75
C ALA A 318 -27.44 -15.54 -23.21
N SER A 319 -26.52 -15.80 -22.28
CA SER A 319 -25.22 -16.41 -22.52
C SER A 319 -25.09 -17.76 -21.78
N GLU A 320 -24.30 -18.68 -22.29
CA GLU A 320 -24.08 -20.00 -21.70
C GLU A 320 -23.24 -19.94 -20.43
N PHE A 321 -22.26 -19.00 -20.35
CA PHE A 321 -21.34 -18.88 -19.24
C PHE A 321 -21.33 -17.46 -18.69
N ALA A 322 -21.04 -17.32 -17.39
CA ALA A 322 -20.80 -16.07 -16.72
C ALA A 322 -19.30 -15.91 -16.40
N ALA A 323 -18.71 -14.75 -16.70
CA ALA A 323 -17.36 -14.40 -16.26
C ALA A 323 -17.42 -13.90 -14.81
N ILE A 324 -16.86 -14.70 -13.89
CA ILE A 324 -16.78 -14.38 -12.46
C ILE A 324 -15.33 -14.13 -12.09
N GLY A 325 -15.06 -13.05 -11.38
CA GLY A 325 -13.70 -12.66 -11.04
C GLY A 325 -13.63 -11.79 -9.77
N VAL A 326 -12.47 -11.18 -9.54
CA VAL A 326 -12.21 -10.31 -8.39
C VAL A 326 -12.38 -8.85 -8.77
N PRO A 327 -12.97 -8.00 -7.90
CA PRO A 327 -13.25 -6.59 -8.22
C PRO A 327 -12.00 -5.69 -8.16
N HIS A 328 -10.94 -6.13 -7.48
CA HIS A 328 -9.69 -5.41 -7.32
C HIS A 328 -8.51 -6.38 -7.33
N ASP A 329 -7.28 -5.85 -7.39
CA ASP A 329 -6.07 -6.66 -7.24
C ASP A 329 -6.08 -7.38 -5.90
N VAL A 330 -5.74 -8.67 -5.91
CA VAL A 330 -5.63 -9.52 -4.72
C VAL A 330 -4.17 -9.78 -4.44
N TYR A 331 -3.72 -9.33 -3.28
CA TYR A 331 -2.35 -9.53 -2.80
C TYR A 331 -2.36 -10.41 -1.57
N THR A 332 -1.27 -11.14 -1.36
CA THR A 332 -1.01 -11.82 -0.10
C THR A 332 0.44 -11.64 0.31
N THR A 333 0.67 -11.61 1.62
CA THR A 333 2.00 -11.49 2.20
C THR A 333 2.29 -12.74 3.01
N VAL A 334 3.40 -13.40 2.71
CA VAL A 334 3.82 -14.64 3.36
C VAL A 334 5.28 -14.56 3.80
N ALA A 335 5.71 -15.50 4.62
CA ALA A 335 7.13 -15.62 4.92
C ALA A 335 7.92 -15.85 3.63
N ARG A 336 9.12 -15.27 3.56
CA ARG A 336 9.98 -15.36 2.38
C ARG A 336 10.29 -16.81 2.01
N GLY A 337 10.14 -17.14 0.73
CA GLY A 337 10.30 -18.49 0.21
C GLY A 337 9.06 -19.38 0.34
N GLN A 338 7.93 -18.85 0.87
CA GLN A 338 6.69 -19.61 1.01
C GLN A 338 5.63 -19.30 -0.06
N THR A 339 5.93 -18.44 -1.03
CA THR A 339 4.97 -18.06 -2.08
C THR A 339 4.40 -19.24 -2.85
N ALA A 340 5.22 -20.27 -3.11
CA ALA A 340 4.78 -21.49 -3.80
C ALA A 340 3.81 -22.36 -2.99
N THR A 341 3.67 -22.13 -1.68
CA THR A 341 2.78 -22.88 -0.80
C THR A 341 1.38 -22.26 -0.72
N VAL A 342 1.23 -21.01 -1.19
CA VAL A 342 -0.05 -20.30 -1.18
C VAL A 342 -1.05 -21.00 -2.08
N LYS A 343 -2.23 -21.26 -1.54
CA LYS A 343 -3.35 -21.91 -2.23
C LYS A 343 -4.53 -20.94 -2.34
N THR A 344 -5.20 -20.99 -3.48
CA THR A 344 -6.44 -20.25 -3.67
C THR A 344 -7.58 -21.22 -3.96
N LYS A 345 -8.75 -20.99 -3.36
CA LYS A 345 -9.98 -21.74 -3.61
C LYS A 345 -11.10 -20.77 -3.93
N ALA A 346 -11.65 -20.88 -5.13
CA ALA A 346 -12.83 -20.12 -5.55
C ALA A 346 -14.07 -20.96 -5.31
N GLN A 347 -15.11 -20.39 -4.72
CA GLN A 347 -16.37 -21.05 -4.43
C GLN A 347 -17.54 -20.11 -4.68
N LEU A 348 -18.54 -20.57 -5.42
CA LEU A 348 -19.79 -19.84 -5.60
C LEU A 348 -20.66 -19.98 -4.33
N SER A 349 -21.36 -18.90 -3.99
CA SER A 349 -22.30 -18.90 -2.85
C SER A 349 -23.56 -19.72 -3.13
N ARG A 350 -23.85 -19.92 -4.42
CA ARG A 350 -25.02 -20.67 -4.88
C ARG A 350 -24.69 -21.40 -6.19
N GLU A 351 -25.01 -22.68 -6.26
CA GLU A 351 -24.99 -23.50 -7.46
C GLU A 351 -26.34 -24.23 -7.58
N PRO A 352 -26.94 -24.26 -8.78
CA PRO A 352 -26.50 -23.61 -10.02
C PRO A 352 -26.71 -22.10 -10.04
N LEU A 353 -25.91 -21.39 -10.87
CA LEU A 353 -26.02 -19.95 -11.06
C LEU A 353 -27.17 -19.63 -12.01
N ILE A 354 -27.99 -18.64 -11.70
CA ILE A 354 -29.20 -18.29 -12.44
C ILE A 354 -29.22 -16.81 -12.79
N ALA A 355 -29.54 -16.49 -14.06
CA ALA A 355 -29.72 -15.12 -14.52
C ALA A 355 -31.03 -14.49 -14.01
N PRO A 356 -31.10 -13.13 -13.86
CA PRO A 356 -30.09 -12.17 -14.28
C PRO A 356 -29.00 -11.97 -13.23
N LEU A 357 -27.81 -11.55 -13.67
CA LEU A 357 -26.75 -11.02 -12.81
C LEU A 357 -26.47 -9.58 -13.21
N THR A 358 -26.24 -8.72 -12.24
CA THR A 358 -25.74 -7.35 -12.46
C THR A 358 -24.21 -7.34 -12.40
N ALA A 359 -23.55 -6.46 -13.15
CA ALA A 359 -22.11 -6.26 -13.03
C ALA A 359 -21.76 -5.85 -11.59
N GLY A 360 -20.69 -6.43 -11.03
CA GLY A 360 -20.28 -6.23 -9.64
C GLY A 360 -21.08 -6.99 -8.59
N GLN A 361 -22.12 -7.74 -8.98
CA GLN A 361 -22.91 -8.57 -8.04
C GLN A 361 -22.02 -9.64 -7.42
N ASN A 362 -21.97 -9.69 -6.08
CA ASN A 362 -21.27 -10.75 -5.35
C ASN A 362 -22.00 -12.08 -5.57
N VAL A 363 -21.26 -13.09 -6.03
CA VAL A 363 -21.76 -14.44 -6.35
C VAL A 363 -20.94 -15.56 -5.70
N GLY A 364 -19.90 -15.21 -4.93
CA GLY A 364 -19.05 -16.19 -4.30
C GLY A 364 -17.86 -15.58 -3.55
N GLU A 365 -16.91 -16.42 -3.20
CA GLU A 365 -15.72 -16.06 -2.44
C GLU A 365 -14.47 -16.73 -3.00
N LEU A 366 -13.37 -16.00 -3.09
CA LEU A 366 -12.01 -16.50 -3.28
C LEU A 366 -11.33 -16.53 -1.91
N THR A 367 -11.04 -17.72 -1.42
CA THR A 367 -10.26 -17.93 -0.20
C THR A 367 -8.78 -18.08 -0.57
N VAL A 368 -7.90 -17.35 0.10
CA VAL A 368 -6.44 -17.46 0.03
C VAL A 368 -5.96 -18.08 1.33
N ALA A 369 -5.20 -19.17 1.23
CA ALA A 369 -4.64 -19.88 2.38
C ALA A 369 -3.12 -20.10 2.20
N ASP A 370 -2.39 -20.18 3.30
CA ASP A 370 -0.98 -20.54 3.30
C ASP A 370 -0.77 -22.07 3.20
N GLY A 371 0.50 -22.48 3.26
CA GLY A 371 0.88 -23.92 3.18
C GLY A 371 0.37 -24.78 4.33
N SER A 372 0.03 -24.18 5.48
CA SER A 372 -0.55 -24.87 6.64
C SER A 372 -2.07 -25.03 6.52
N GLY A 373 -2.71 -24.29 5.61
CA GLY A 373 -4.16 -24.21 5.46
C GLY A 373 -4.79 -23.07 6.27
N GLU A 374 -3.99 -22.21 6.91
CA GLU A 374 -4.49 -21.00 7.55
C GLU A 374 -5.02 -20.02 6.49
N VAL A 375 -6.26 -19.55 6.69
CA VAL A 375 -6.87 -18.58 5.78
C VAL A 375 -6.26 -17.22 6.01
N LEU A 376 -5.56 -16.72 4.98
CA LEU A 376 -4.92 -15.42 5.00
C LEU A 376 -5.87 -14.29 4.59
N GLU A 377 -6.76 -14.59 3.62
CA GLU A 377 -7.67 -13.57 3.06
C GLU A 377 -8.92 -14.22 2.45
N ARG A 378 -10.02 -13.46 2.44
CA ARG A 378 -11.27 -13.78 1.76
C ARG A 378 -11.69 -12.62 0.89
N VAL A 379 -11.82 -12.85 -0.40
CA VAL A 379 -12.13 -11.84 -1.41
C VAL A 379 -13.45 -12.17 -2.08
N PRO A 380 -14.40 -11.22 -2.22
CA PRO A 380 -15.63 -11.49 -2.92
C PRO A 380 -15.36 -11.81 -4.39
N LEU A 381 -16.06 -12.82 -4.92
CA LEU A 381 -16.14 -13.10 -6.34
C LEU A 381 -17.37 -12.42 -6.91
N VAL A 382 -17.17 -11.62 -7.94
CA VAL A 382 -18.24 -10.81 -8.54
C VAL A 382 -18.46 -11.16 -10.01
N ALA A 383 -19.69 -10.95 -10.50
CA ALA A 383 -19.97 -10.98 -11.94
C ALA A 383 -19.25 -9.80 -12.61
N LEU A 384 -18.31 -10.10 -13.53
CA LEU A 384 -17.50 -9.07 -14.20
C LEU A 384 -18.29 -8.24 -15.22
N SER A 385 -19.41 -8.78 -15.70
CA SER A 385 -20.35 -8.12 -16.59
C SER A 385 -21.78 -8.48 -16.24
N ALA A 386 -22.73 -7.66 -16.65
CA ALA A 386 -24.14 -7.99 -16.53
C ALA A 386 -24.48 -9.20 -17.43
N VAL A 387 -25.25 -10.13 -16.90
CA VAL A 387 -25.78 -11.29 -17.65
C VAL A 387 -27.31 -11.19 -17.66
N PRO A 388 -27.91 -10.77 -18.80
CA PRO A 388 -29.35 -10.64 -18.91
C PRO A 388 -30.05 -12.00 -18.98
N GLN A 389 -31.35 -12.02 -18.71
CA GLN A 389 -32.18 -13.21 -18.88
C GLN A 389 -32.23 -13.63 -20.36
N GLY A 390 -32.25 -14.92 -20.62
CA GLY A 390 -32.50 -15.51 -21.91
C GLY A 390 -33.96 -15.41 -22.37
N GLY A 391 -34.19 -15.74 -23.62
CA GLY A 391 -35.54 -15.78 -24.20
C GLY A 391 -36.47 -16.79 -23.51
N LEU A 392 -37.75 -16.70 -23.80
CA LEU A 392 -38.77 -17.59 -23.17
C LEU A 392 -38.44 -19.06 -23.31
N TRP A 393 -37.97 -19.50 -24.48
CA TRP A 393 -37.60 -20.88 -24.74
C TRP A 393 -36.39 -21.35 -23.92
N THR A 394 -35.35 -20.55 -23.84
CA THR A 394 -34.17 -20.84 -23.00
C THR A 394 -34.58 -20.99 -21.53
N ARG A 395 -35.42 -20.07 -21.04
CA ARG A 395 -35.89 -20.08 -19.65
C ARG A 395 -36.77 -21.30 -19.34
N ALA A 396 -37.64 -21.71 -20.29
CA ALA A 396 -38.47 -22.89 -20.13
C ALA A 396 -37.64 -24.17 -20.10
N TRP A 397 -36.70 -24.31 -21.05
CA TRP A 397 -35.78 -25.46 -21.12
C TRP A 397 -34.93 -25.56 -19.87
N ASP A 398 -34.30 -24.47 -19.45
CA ASP A 398 -33.47 -24.42 -18.23
C ASP A 398 -34.29 -24.72 -16.96
N SER A 399 -35.57 -24.33 -16.93
CA SER A 399 -36.42 -24.65 -15.77
C SER A 399 -36.67 -26.14 -15.65
N VAL A 400 -36.79 -26.87 -16.77
CA VAL A 400 -36.90 -28.33 -16.76
C VAL A 400 -35.56 -28.96 -16.37
N SER A 401 -34.45 -28.48 -16.95
CA SER A 401 -33.09 -28.98 -16.63
C SER A 401 -32.76 -28.84 -15.14
N LEU A 402 -33.14 -27.72 -14.52
CA LEU A 402 -32.92 -27.45 -13.08
C LEU A 402 -33.70 -28.36 -12.13
N MET A 403 -34.70 -29.12 -12.61
CA MET A 403 -35.43 -30.11 -11.78
C MET A 403 -34.64 -31.41 -11.59
N PHE A 404 -33.58 -31.62 -12.40
CA PHE A 404 -32.73 -32.82 -12.38
C PHE A 404 -31.33 -32.55 -11.82
N HIS A 405 -31.07 -31.34 -11.35
CA HIS A 405 -29.85 -30.91 -10.64
C HIS A 405 -30.15 -30.62 -9.18
#